data_2b4d5f176c76a71a3b731ee8fa2accca
#
_entry.id   2b4d5f176c76a71a3b731ee8fa2accca
#
_cell.length_a   1.000
_cell.length_b   1.000
_cell.length_c   1.000
_cell.angle_alpha   90.00
_cell.angle_beta   90.00
_cell.angle_gamma   90.00
#
_symmetry.space_group_name_H-M   'P 1'
#
loop_
_entity.id
_entity.type
_entity.pdbx_description
1 polymer ?
#
loop_
_entity_poly.entity_id
_entity_poly.type
_entity_poly.pdbx_seq_one_letter_code
_entity_poly.pdbx_strand_id
1 'polypeptide(L)'
;LIARILALPEGADRDQLIGVDAGAKLKRMPSAIYWGGIGAWGIRLDDRARIRDVLERMAEGERCWAEMPSIPKDDTRGFNLTKDEADWIVDRCASLRDGQTLLGNLMSRARNISKINDLNKVAQLDLPRNLQLQLNHALAFADTLFGASLLYNLLLAERFAPDTVEQWQQQLDEWQRSEIVPAKDARTLIAPLLEASAEIAFRPNPLTMHFLNAWLGVMHAPTSKDARDIIIAR
;
A
#
# COMPACT_ATOMS: atom_id res chain seq x y z
N LEU A 1 -13.35 9.02 19.49
CA LEU A 1 -13.06 9.28 18.08
C LEU A 1 -14.30 8.96 17.22
N ILE A 2 -14.75 7.70 17.18
CA ILE A 2 -15.89 7.25 16.35
C ILE A 2 -17.15 8.10 16.59
N ALA A 3 -17.50 8.41 17.85
CA ALA A 3 -18.64 9.28 18.18
C ALA A 3 -18.49 10.70 17.61
N ARG A 4 -17.26 11.23 17.55
CA ARG A 4 -16.98 12.54 16.92
C ARG A 4 -17.11 12.47 15.40
N ILE A 5 -16.67 11.38 14.78
CA ILE A 5 -16.78 11.18 13.34
C ILE A 5 -18.26 11.03 12.93
N LEU A 6 -19.05 10.28 13.71
CA LEU A 6 -20.49 10.13 13.49
C LEU A 6 -21.28 11.43 13.72
N ALA A 7 -20.72 12.38 14.46
CA ALA A 7 -21.32 13.70 14.68
C ALA A 7 -20.97 14.73 13.59
N LEU A 8 -20.13 14.38 12.60
CA LEU A 8 -19.87 15.25 11.45
C LEU A 8 -21.14 15.39 10.59
N PRO A 9 -21.37 16.55 9.95
CA PRO A 9 -22.52 16.76 9.06
C PRO A 9 -22.57 15.70 7.94
N GLU A 10 -23.76 15.33 7.52
CA GLU A 10 -23.96 14.52 6.32
C GLU A 10 -23.37 15.25 5.11
N GLY A 11 -22.50 14.56 4.36
CA GLY A 11 -21.74 15.14 3.24
C GLY A 11 -20.29 15.47 3.54
N ALA A 12 -19.85 15.43 4.79
CA ALA A 12 -18.41 15.29 5.05
C ALA A 12 -17.97 13.89 4.56
N ASP A 13 -16.72 13.78 4.07
CA ASP A 13 -16.13 12.55 3.48
C ASP A 13 -16.13 11.33 4.42
N ARG A 14 -17.31 11.00 4.99
CA ARG A 14 -17.50 9.87 5.91
C ARG A 14 -17.16 8.55 5.24
N ASP A 15 -17.51 8.42 3.97
CA ASP A 15 -17.32 7.21 3.18
C ASP A 15 -15.82 6.91 2.92
N GLN A 16 -14.97 7.90 3.11
CA GLN A 16 -13.52 7.76 2.98
C GLN A 16 -12.83 7.37 4.30
N LEU A 17 -13.56 7.34 5.42
CA LEU A 17 -12.99 7.02 6.73
C LEU A 17 -13.02 5.52 7.00
N ILE A 18 -11.84 4.91 7.13
CA ILE A 18 -11.69 3.49 7.43
C ILE A 18 -12.39 3.15 8.74
N GLY A 19 -13.35 2.24 8.70
CA GLY A 19 -14.00 1.66 9.87
C GLY A 19 -15.25 2.38 10.37
N VAL A 20 -15.76 3.38 9.64
CA VAL A 20 -17.02 4.05 9.99
C VAL A 20 -18.19 3.05 10.06
N ASP A 21 -18.34 2.22 9.02
CA ASP A 21 -19.40 1.21 8.95
C ASP A 21 -19.26 0.12 10.02
N ALA A 22 -18.03 -0.21 10.40
CA ALA A 22 -17.79 -1.21 11.43
C ALA A 22 -18.15 -0.71 12.85
N GLY A 23 -18.15 0.60 13.07
CA GLY A 23 -18.51 1.23 14.34
C GLY A 23 -17.83 0.57 15.56
N ALA A 24 -18.63 0.15 16.54
CA ALA A 24 -18.14 -0.55 17.73
C ALA A 24 -17.56 -1.96 17.47
N LYS A 25 -17.82 -2.54 16.30
CA LYS A 25 -17.29 -3.86 15.89
C LYS A 25 -15.90 -3.77 15.26
N LEU A 26 -15.32 -2.58 15.19
CA LEU A 26 -13.99 -2.37 14.62
C LEU A 26 -12.94 -3.15 15.41
N LYS A 27 -12.39 -4.21 14.81
CA LYS A 27 -11.39 -5.08 15.45
C LYS A 27 -9.99 -4.44 15.49
N ARG A 28 -9.70 -3.53 14.58
CA ARG A 28 -8.40 -2.87 14.47
C ARG A 28 -8.58 -1.36 14.38
N MET A 29 -8.09 -0.67 15.41
CA MET A 29 -8.17 0.79 15.46
C MET A 29 -7.35 1.44 14.33
N PRO A 30 -7.84 2.52 13.70
CA PRO A 30 -7.08 3.29 12.72
C PRO A 30 -5.71 3.71 13.24
N SER A 31 -5.60 4.08 14.52
CA SER A 31 -4.33 4.40 15.17
C SER A 31 -3.29 3.29 15.06
N ALA A 32 -3.70 2.02 15.11
CA ALA A 32 -2.78 0.89 14.97
C ALA A 32 -2.27 0.73 13.51
N ILE A 33 -3.07 1.16 12.52
CA ILE A 33 -2.68 1.14 11.11
C ILE A 33 -1.66 2.25 10.82
N TYR A 34 -1.94 3.45 11.30
CA TYR A 34 -1.08 4.61 11.06
C TYR A 34 0.17 4.65 11.94
N TRP A 35 0.21 3.87 13.04
CA TRP A 35 1.31 3.90 14.00
C TRP A 35 2.68 3.63 13.38
N GLY A 36 2.75 2.64 12.48
CA GLY A 36 3.96 2.35 11.72
C GLY A 36 4.34 3.49 10.78
N GLY A 37 3.36 4.05 10.06
CA GLY A 37 3.57 5.14 9.12
C GLY A 37 4.14 6.39 9.79
N ILE A 38 3.56 6.86 10.90
CA ILE A 38 4.05 8.04 11.61
C ILE A 38 5.44 7.84 12.25
N GLY A 39 5.79 6.59 12.61
CA GLY A 39 7.16 6.25 13.01
C GLY A 39 8.12 6.31 11.81
N ALA A 40 7.75 5.67 10.70
CA ALA A 40 8.56 5.66 9.49
C ALA A 40 8.80 7.08 8.92
N TRP A 41 7.85 7.99 9.10
CA TRP A 41 7.97 9.40 8.68
C TRP A 41 8.72 10.28 9.70
N GLY A 42 9.23 9.70 10.78
CA GLY A 42 9.92 10.46 11.84
C GLY A 42 9.04 11.47 12.56
N ILE A 43 7.71 11.35 12.43
CA ILE A 43 6.74 12.15 13.20
C ILE A 43 6.79 11.71 14.66
N ARG A 44 6.85 10.42 14.89
CA ARG A 44 7.18 9.80 16.17
C ARG A 44 8.68 9.58 16.21
N LEU A 45 9.35 10.12 17.23
CA LEU A 45 10.82 10.15 17.34
C LEU A 45 11.45 8.76 17.51
N ASP A 46 10.74 7.83 18.16
CA ASP A 46 11.15 6.43 18.28
C ASP A 46 10.25 5.55 17.40
N ASP A 47 10.75 5.14 16.24
CA ASP A 47 10.02 4.37 15.23
C ASP A 47 9.65 2.94 15.68
N ARG A 48 10.30 2.42 16.73
CA ARG A 48 10.08 1.08 17.28
C ARG A 48 9.17 1.06 18.51
N ALA A 49 8.94 2.21 19.14
CA ALA A 49 8.14 2.29 20.35
C ALA A 49 6.69 1.84 20.10
N ARG A 50 6.14 1.09 21.05
CA ARG A 50 4.71 0.75 21.06
C ARG A 50 3.89 1.95 21.53
N ILE A 51 2.59 1.95 21.21
CA ILE A 51 1.67 3.02 21.65
C ILE A 51 1.74 3.23 23.18
N ARG A 52 1.77 2.13 23.93
CA ARG A 52 1.84 2.16 25.38
C ARG A 52 3.12 2.84 25.88
N ASP A 53 4.27 2.44 25.33
CA ASP A 53 5.57 2.97 25.74
C ASP A 53 5.65 4.49 25.51
N VAL A 54 5.10 4.96 24.37
CA VAL A 54 5.02 6.39 24.07
C VAL A 54 4.12 7.14 25.06
N LEU A 55 2.96 6.57 25.43
CA LEU A 55 2.06 7.20 26.40
C LEU A 55 2.69 7.28 27.80
N GLU A 56 3.41 6.25 28.23
CA GLU A 56 4.14 6.23 29.51
C GLU A 56 5.23 7.32 29.53
N ARG A 57 6.06 7.40 28.50
CA ARG A 57 7.11 8.42 28.34
C ARG A 57 6.55 9.85 28.28
N MET A 58 5.43 10.05 27.59
CA MET A 58 4.74 11.34 27.55
C MET A 58 4.22 11.75 28.95
N ALA A 59 3.74 10.80 29.75
CA ALA A 59 3.31 11.05 31.13
C ALA A 59 4.49 11.46 32.03
N GLU A 60 5.70 11.02 31.71
CA GLU A 60 6.96 11.41 32.37
C GLU A 60 7.54 12.74 31.84
N GLY A 61 6.85 13.37 30.89
CA GLY A 61 7.26 14.65 30.29
C GLY A 61 8.28 14.53 29.15
N GLU A 62 8.52 13.32 28.65
CA GLU A 62 9.42 13.15 27.52
C GLU A 62 8.81 13.62 26.20
N ARG A 63 9.67 14.18 25.34
CA ARG A 63 9.29 14.55 23.98
C ARG A 63 9.31 13.31 23.08
N CYS A 64 8.15 12.82 22.71
CA CYS A 64 8.00 11.63 21.85
C CYS A 64 7.67 11.96 20.38
N TRP A 65 7.39 13.22 20.07
CA TRP A 65 6.94 13.67 18.76
C TRP A 65 7.87 14.72 18.16
N ALA A 66 8.01 14.68 16.85
CA ALA A 66 8.66 15.75 16.11
C ALA A 66 7.91 17.08 16.33
N GLU A 67 8.61 18.18 16.11
CA GLU A 67 7.98 19.49 16.08
C GLU A 67 7.04 19.56 14.88
N MET A 68 5.79 19.90 15.13
CA MET A 68 4.73 19.98 14.14
C MET A 68 4.22 21.41 14.04
N PRO A 69 3.68 21.84 12.89
CA PRO A 69 2.97 23.11 12.77
C PRO A 69 1.88 23.24 13.81
N SER A 70 1.64 24.46 14.27
CA SER A 70 0.59 24.74 15.25
C SER A 70 -0.78 24.49 14.64
N ILE A 71 -1.57 23.63 15.26
CA ILE A 71 -2.96 23.38 14.87
C ILE A 71 -3.87 24.29 15.69
N PRO A 72 -4.69 25.15 15.06
CA PRO A 72 -5.67 25.97 15.77
C PRO A 72 -6.64 25.10 16.58
N LYS A 73 -7.01 25.56 17.79
CA LYS A 73 -7.91 24.80 18.67
C LYS A 73 -9.30 24.58 18.06
N ASP A 74 -9.77 25.52 17.25
CA ASP A 74 -11.08 25.51 16.60
C ASP A 74 -10.96 25.21 15.10
N ASP A 75 -10.12 24.24 14.75
CA ASP A 75 -9.91 23.86 13.35
C ASP A 75 -11.14 23.15 12.78
N THR A 76 -11.85 23.81 11.89
CA THR A 76 -13.03 23.29 11.17
C THR A 76 -12.74 22.90 9.73
N ARG A 77 -11.47 22.94 9.29
CA ARG A 77 -11.05 22.71 7.89
C ARG A 77 -11.17 21.25 7.44
N GLY A 78 -11.43 20.34 8.36
CA GLY A 78 -11.46 18.91 8.06
C GLY A 78 -10.08 18.39 7.61
N PHE A 79 -9.98 17.86 6.39
CA PHE A 79 -8.74 17.35 5.83
C PHE A 79 -7.96 18.37 4.96
N ASN A 80 -8.43 19.62 4.90
CA ASN A 80 -7.73 20.65 4.14
C ASN A 80 -6.49 21.12 4.90
N LEU A 81 -5.33 20.98 4.31
CA LEU A 81 -4.07 21.43 4.88
C LEU A 81 -3.84 22.91 4.65
N THR A 82 -3.23 23.59 5.63
CA THR A 82 -2.58 24.87 5.39
C THR A 82 -1.31 24.68 4.58
N LYS A 83 -0.77 25.78 4.06
CA LYS A 83 0.51 25.76 3.37
C LYS A 83 1.64 25.23 4.27
N ASP A 84 1.69 25.67 5.51
CA ASP A 84 2.74 25.27 6.48
C ASP A 84 2.65 23.77 6.82
N GLU A 85 1.43 23.24 6.97
CA GLU A 85 1.21 21.80 7.18
C GLU A 85 1.63 20.98 5.93
N ALA A 86 1.28 21.47 4.74
CA ALA A 86 1.67 20.81 3.49
C ALA A 86 3.18 20.85 3.28
N ASP A 87 3.82 22.00 3.47
CA ASP A 87 5.28 22.16 3.37
C ASP A 87 5.99 21.25 4.40
N TRP A 88 5.49 21.19 5.66
CA TRP A 88 6.03 20.31 6.67
C TRP A 88 5.94 18.81 6.28
N ILE A 89 4.82 18.37 5.69
CA ILE A 89 4.67 16.99 5.20
C ILE A 89 5.67 16.71 4.07
N VAL A 90 5.83 17.65 3.13
CA VAL A 90 6.79 17.54 2.03
C VAL A 90 8.21 17.40 2.57
N ASP A 91 8.62 18.24 3.53
CA ASP A 91 9.93 18.20 4.15
C ASP A 91 10.16 16.86 4.89
N ARG A 92 9.15 16.35 5.59
CA ARG A 92 9.22 15.03 6.22
C ARG A 92 9.39 13.92 5.18
N CYS A 93 8.62 13.92 4.13
CA CYS A 93 8.77 12.94 3.06
C CYS A 93 10.14 13.02 2.38
N ALA A 94 10.65 14.22 2.14
CA ALA A 94 11.95 14.44 1.53
C ALA A 94 13.10 13.98 2.42
N SER A 95 12.98 14.07 3.74
CA SER A 95 14.00 13.64 4.71
C SER A 95 14.00 12.13 4.99
N LEU A 96 13.02 11.37 4.51
CA LEU A 96 12.95 9.92 4.74
C LEU A 96 14.18 9.21 4.17
N ARG A 97 14.92 8.51 5.06
CA ARG A 97 16.15 7.80 4.69
C ARG A 97 17.08 8.65 3.81
N ASP A 98 17.33 9.89 4.20
CA ASP A 98 18.16 10.84 3.47
C ASP A 98 17.70 11.08 2.01
N GLY A 99 16.39 11.10 1.78
CA GLY A 99 15.79 11.27 0.46
C GLY A 99 15.83 10.02 -0.45
N GLN A 100 16.30 8.89 0.07
CA GLN A 100 16.44 7.64 -0.71
C GLN A 100 15.15 6.79 -0.79
N THR A 101 14.00 7.39 -0.51
CA THR A 101 12.70 6.73 -0.70
C THR A 101 12.03 7.21 -1.99
N LEU A 102 11.20 6.35 -2.59
CA LEU A 102 10.41 6.75 -3.75
C LEU A 102 9.54 7.97 -3.42
N LEU A 103 8.85 7.96 -2.27
CA LEU A 103 8.00 9.07 -1.83
C LEU A 103 8.82 10.35 -1.67
N GLY A 104 9.97 10.33 -0.99
CA GLY A 104 10.84 11.49 -0.83
C GLY A 104 11.33 12.06 -2.16
N ASN A 105 11.71 11.18 -3.09
CA ASN A 105 12.12 11.58 -4.44
C ASN A 105 10.97 12.22 -5.24
N LEU A 106 9.75 11.67 -5.14
CA LEU A 106 8.58 12.24 -5.80
C LEU A 106 8.17 13.57 -5.18
N MET A 107 8.15 13.68 -3.85
CA MET A 107 7.75 14.92 -3.16
C MET A 107 8.73 16.06 -3.42
N SER A 108 10.03 15.80 -3.57
CA SER A 108 11.00 16.82 -3.98
C SER A 108 10.73 17.36 -5.41
N ARG A 109 9.97 16.64 -6.22
CA ARG A 109 9.58 17.00 -7.60
C ARG A 109 8.09 17.38 -7.72
N ALA A 110 7.39 17.62 -6.60
CA ALA A 110 5.92 17.71 -6.52
C ALA A 110 5.28 18.64 -7.56
N ARG A 111 5.95 19.74 -7.95
CA ARG A 111 5.45 20.67 -8.97
C ARG A 111 5.27 20.02 -10.35
N ASN A 112 6.07 18.99 -10.65
CA ASN A 112 6.10 18.36 -11.98
C ASN A 112 5.27 17.07 -12.02
N ILE A 113 4.89 16.51 -10.86
CA ILE A 113 4.23 15.21 -10.76
C ILE A 113 2.74 15.28 -10.39
N SER A 114 2.17 16.47 -10.17
CA SER A 114 0.77 16.64 -9.75
C SER A 114 -0.27 16.01 -10.70
N LYS A 115 0.13 15.68 -11.92
CA LYS A 115 -0.71 15.02 -12.94
C LYS A 115 -0.45 13.52 -13.07
N ILE A 116 0.50 12.97 -12.29
CA ILE A 116 0.85 11.55 -12.34
C ILE A 116 -0.06 10.82 -11.35
N ASN A 117 -0.96 10.01 -11.87
CA ASN A 117 -1.91 9.21 -11.11
C ASN A 117 -1.72 7.69 -11.29
N ASP A 118 -0.60 7.29 -11.90
CA ASP A 118 -0.30 5.92 -12.26
C ASP A 118 1.18 5.61 -12.01
N LEU A 119 1.47 4.51 -11.31
CA LEU A 119 2.83 4.08 -11.00
C LEU A 119 3.64 3.72 -12.26
N ASN A 120 3.00 3.28 -13.34
CA ASN A 120 3.69 3.06 -14.61
C ASN A 120 4.26 4.37 -15.20
N LYS A 121 3.56 5.49 -15.02
CA LYS A 121 4.07 6.82 -15.39
C LYS A 121 5.21 7.25 -14.46
N VAL A 122 5.16 6.88 -13.18
CA VAL A 122 6.28 7.11 -12.25
C VAL A 122 7.52 6.35 -12.68
N ALA A 123 7.37 5.12 -13.18
CA ALA A 123 8.48 4.31 -13.68
C ALA A 123 9.18 4.90 -14.92
N GLN A 124 8.53 5.83 -15.63
CA GLN A 124 9.11 6.56 -16.77
C GLN A 124 9.90 7.81 -16.35
N LEU A 125 9.85 8.18 -15.07
CA LEU A 125 10.67 9.29 -14.56
C LEU A 125 12.13 8.88 -14.44
N ASP A 126 13.02 9.88 -14.54
CA ASP A 126 14.45 9.69 -14.24
C ASP A 126 14.62 9.56 -12.72
N LEU A 127 14.51 8.35 -12.22
CA LEU A 127 14.68 7.99 -10.81
C LEU A 127 16.12 7.49 -10.55
N PRO A 128 16.61 7.61 -9.31
CA PRO A 128 17.81 6.90 -8.88
C PRO A 128 17.70 5.41 -9.19
N ARG A 129 18.80 4.79 -9.63
CA ARG A 129 18.79 3.40 -10.12
C ARG A 129 18.16 2.40 -9.14
N ASN A 130 18.46 2.54 -7.85
CA ASN A 130 17.91 1.68 -6.82
C ASN A 130 16.37 1.81 -6.71
N LEU A 131 15.84 3.03 -6.79
CA LEU A 131 14.40 3.29 -6.76
C LEU A 131 13.71 2.78 -8.03
N GLN A 132 14.36 2.96 -9.18
CA GLN A 132 13.87 2.44 -10.46
C GLN A 132 13.75 0.90 -10.41
N LEU A 133 14.77 0.21 -9.89
CA LEU A 133 14.74 -1.25 -9.74
C LEU A 133 13.65 -1.71 -8.78
N GLN A 134 13.51 -1.05 -7.62
CA GLN A 134 12.45 -1.36 -6.66
C GLN A 134 11.05 -1.14 -7.24
N LEU A 135 10.84 -0.03 -7.97
CA LEU A 135 9.56 0.26 -8.60
C LEU A 135 9.21 -0.74 -9.69
N ASN A 136 10.15 -1.04 -10.58
CA ASN A 136 9.96 -2.03 -11.63
C ASN A 136 9.63 -3.41 -11.05
N HIS A 137 10.33 -3.79 -9.98
CA HIS A 137 10.03 -5.03 -9.27
C HIS A 137 8.64 -5.04 -8.62
N ALA A 138 8.24 -3.93 -8.00
CA ALA A 138 6.91 -3.80 -7.39
C ALA A 138 5.79 -3.86 -8.43
N LEU A 139 5.97 -3.23 -9.59
CA LEU A 139 5.03 -3.30 -10.71
C LEU A 139 4.92 -4.75 -11.25
N ALA A 140 6.06 -5.39 -11.48
CA ALA A 140 6.09 -6.78 -11.92
C ALA A 140 5.38 -7.73 -10.95
N PHE A 141 5.59 -7.52 -9.64
CA PHE A 141 4.90 -8.27 -8.59
C PHE A 141 3.38 -8.03 -8.59
N ALA A 142 2.97 -6.77 -8.70
CA ALA A 142 1.56 -6.40 -8.75
C ALA A 142 0.85 -7.01 -9.96
N ASP A 143 1.45 -6.93 -11.15
CA ASP A 143 0.90 -7.53 -12.37
C ASP A 143 0.79 -9.05 -12.29
N THR A 144 1.79 -9.71 -11.70
CA THR A 144 1.77 -11.16 -11.48
C THR A 144 0.60 -11.58 -10.58
N LEU A 145 0.39 -10.86 -9.47
CA LEU A 145 -0.73 -11.13 -8.55
C LEU A 145 -2.08 -10.72 -9.12
N PHE A 146 -2.11 -9.72 -9.99
CA PHE A 146 -3.34 -9.29 -10.64
C PHE A 146 -3.95 -10.42 -11.48
N GLY A 147 -3.13 -11.19 -12.22
CA GLY A 147 -3.60 -12.37 -12.95
C GLY A 147 -4.26 -13.42 -12.04
N ALA A 148 -3.68 -13.67 -10.86
CA ALA A 148 -4.29 -14.57 -9.87
C ALA A 148 -5.64 -14.02 -9.37
N SER A 149 -5.74 -12.72 -9.17
CA SER A 149 -6.99 -12.06 -8.75
C SER A 149 -8.07 -12.13 -9.83
N LEU A 150 -7.69 -11.99 -11.10
CA LEU A 150 -8.63 -12.15 -12.22
C LEU A 150 -9.17 -13.57 -12.31
N LEU A 151 -8.30 -14.58 -12.19
CA LEU A 151 -8.74 -15.97 -12.15
C LEU A 151 -9.65 -16.25 -10.96
N TYR A 152 -9.33 -15.73 -9.78
CA TYR A 152 -10.18 -15.86 -8.60
C TYR A 152 -11.58 -15.28 -8.84
N ASN A 153 -11.67 -14.08 -9.41
CA ASN A 153 -12.94 -13.45 -9.74
C ASN A 153 -13.71 -14.23 -10.81
N LEU A 154 -13.03 -14.78 -11.83
CA LEU A 154 -13.64 -15.66 -12.82
C LEU A 154 -14.27 -16.88 -12.16
N LEU A 155 -13.55 -17.56 -11.27
CA LEU A 155 -14.05 -18.73 -10.54
C LEU A 155 -15.25 -18.40 -9.63
N LEU A 156 -15.26 -17.22 -9.00
CA LEU A 156 -16.41 -16.72 -8.25
C LEU A 156 -17.59 -16.45 -9.17
N ALA A 157 -17.36 -15.84 -10.34
CA ALA A 157 -18.41 -15.54 -11.31
C ALA A 157 -19.05 -16.85 -11.84
N GLU A 158 -18.25 -17.83 -12.20
CA GLU A 158 -18.73 -19.15 -12.64
C GLU A 158 -19.68 -19.79 -11.60
N ARG A 159 -19.42 -19.53 -10.31
CA ARG A 159 -20.21 -20.15 -9.22
C ARG A 159 -21.41 -19.32 -8.77
N PHE A 160 -21.29 -18.00 -8.76
CA PHE A 160 -22.25 -17.14 -8.07
C PHE A 160 -22.85 -16.03 -8.93
N ALA A 161 -22.23 -15.68 -10.07
CA ALA A 161 -22.63 -14.57 -10.94
C ALA A 161 -22.39 -14.89 -12.44
N PRO A 162 -23.13 -15.87 -13.02
CA PRO A 162 -22.88 -16.38 -14.38
C PRO A 162 -22.88 -15.29 -15.47
N ASP A 163 -23.63 -14.24 -15.28
CA ASP A 163 -23.78 -13.09 -16.20
C ASP A 163 -22.48 -12.25 -16.30
N THR A 164 -21.54 -12.42 -15.38
CA THR A 164 -20.27 -11.69 -15.39
C THR A 164 -19.07 -12.53 -15.83
N VAL A 165 -19.30 -13.81 -16.11
CA VAL A 165 -18.22 -14.75 -16.50
C VAL A 165 -17.46 -14.27 -17.72
N GLU A 166 -18.18 -13.86 -18.78
CA GLU A 166 -17.55 -13.39 -20.03
C GLU A 166 -16.67 -12.16 -19.79
N GLN A 167 -17.10 -11.25 -18.94
CA GLN A 167 -16.32 -10.06 -18.57
C GLN A 167 -15.00 -10.44 -17.89
N TRP A 168 -15.03 -11.36 -16.90
CA TRP A 168 -13.83 -11.78 -16.19
C TRP A 168 -12.90 -12.61 -17.06
N GLN A 169 -13.47 -13.44 -17.94
CA GLN A 169 -12.68 -14.19 -18.93
C GLN A 169 -11.95 -13.24 -19.88
N GLN A 170 -12.64 -12.23 -20.41
CA GLN A 170 -12.03 -11.23 -21.28
C GLN A 170 -10.87 -10.50 -20.60
N GLN A 171 -11.07 -10.06 -19.33
CA GLN A 171 -10.01 -9.38 -18.58
C GLN A 171 -8.79 -10.30 -18.34
N LEU A 172 -9.02 -11.57 -18.04
CA LEU A 172 -7.95 -12.55 -17.87
C LEU A 172 -7.16 -12.76 -19.17
N ASP A 173 -7.87 -12.86 -20.30
CA ASP A 173 -7.28 -13.00 -21.63
C ASP A 173 -6.49 -11.75 -22.06
N GLU A 174 -6.98 -10.55 -21.72
CA GLU A 174 -6.30 -9.28 -21.94
C GLU A 174 -5.01 -9.20 -21.11
N TRP A 175 -5.08 -9.57 -19.83
CA TRP A 175 -3.90 -9.65 -18.96
C TRP A 175 -2.88 -10.65 -19.52
N GLN A 176 -3.28 -11.83 -19.97
CA GLN A 176 -2.38 -12.85 -20.53
C GLN A 176 -1.69 -12.38 -21.82
N ARG A 177 -2.37 -11.56 -22.62
CA ARG A 177 -1.82 -10.99 -23.88
C ARG A 177 -0.98 -9.74 -23.64
N SER A 178 -1.04 -9.16 -22.47
CA SER A 178 -0.26 -7.95 -22.17
C SER A 178 1.24 -8.29 -22.17
N GLU A 179 2.04 -7.43 -22.82
CA GLU A 179 3.50 -7.56 -22.84
C GLU A 179 4.14 -7.39 -21.45
N ILE A 180 3.33 -6.94 -20.50
CA ILE A 180 3.70 -6.64 -19.12
C ILE A 180 3.79 -7.91 -18.27
N VAL A 181 3.40 -9.08 -18.78
CA VAL A 181 3.52 -10.35 -18.01
C VAL A 181 5.00 -10.59 -17.70
N PRO A 182 5.43 -10.20 -16.49
CA PRO A 182 6.84 -10.15 -16.18
C PRO A 182 7.31 -11.51 -15.73
N ALA A 183 8.60 -11.66 -15.82
CA ALA A 183 9.33 -12.72 -15.18
C ALA A 183 8.83 -14.14 -15.50
N LYS A 184 9.20 -14.60 -16.66
CA LYS A 184 9.16 -16.05 -17.00
C LYS A 184 9.97 -16.89 -15.99
N ASP A 185 10.69 -16.25 -15.07
CA ASP A 185 11.51 -16.89 -14.03
C ASP A 185 11.09 -16.39 -12.64
N ALA A 186 10.57 -17.29 -11.82
CA ALA A 186 10.23 -17.04 -10.41
C ALA A 186 11.39 -16.40 -9.62
N ARG A 187 12.64 -16.69 -9.96
CA ARG A 187 13.82 -16.14 -9.29
C ARG A 187 13.93 -14.64 -9.46
N THR A 188 13.58 -14.10 -10.63
CA THR A 188 13.65 -12.66 -10.90
C THR A 188 12.62 -11.87 -10.11
N LEU A 189 11.55 -12.51 -9.64
CA LEU A 189 10.51 -11.89 -8.84
C LEU A 189 10.73 -12.10 -7.33
N ILE A 190 11.09 -13.31 -6.93
CA ILE A 190 11.15 -13.71 -5.53
C ILE A 190 12.46 -13.28 -4.87
N ALA A 191 13.61 -13.42 -5.56
CA ALA A 191 14.90 -13.08 -4.96
C ALA A 191 14.98 -11.61 -4.50
N PRO A 192 14.63 -10.60 -5.32
CA PRO A 192 14.61 -9.20 -4.87
C PRO A 192 13.64 -8.94 -3.72
N LEU A 193 12.51 -9.66 -3.66
CA LEU A 193 11.56 -9.56 -2.55
C LEU A 193 12.19 -10.04 -1.24
N LEU A 194 12.93 -11.16 -1.28
CA LEU A 194 13.61 -11.71 -0.10
C LEU A 194 14.77 -10.82 0.34
N GLU A 195 15.54 -10.27 -0.59
CA GLU A 195 16.63 -9.33 -0.31
C GLU A 195 16.08 -8.05 0.36
N ALA A 196 15.09 -7.41 -0.23
CA ALA A 196 14.43 -6.23 0.35
C ALA A 196 13.81 -6.52 1.71
N SER A 197 13.24 -7.72 1.90
CA SER A 197 12.65 -8.15 3.17
C SER A 197 13.70 -8.32 4.25
N ALA A 198 14.90 -8.79 3.91
CA ALA A 198 16.01 -8.93 4.84
C ALA A 198 16.52 -7.57 5.35
N GLU A 199 16.60 -6.57 4.47
CA GLU A 199 17.01 -5.21 4.83
C GLU A 199 16.08 -4.53 5.84
N ILE A 200 14.76 -4.76 5.72
CA ILE A 200 13.74 -4.17 6.60
C ILE A 200 13.30 -5.11 7.74
N ALA A 201 14.01 -6.23 7.95
CA ALA A 201 13.68 -7.27 8.92
C ALA A 201 12.22 -7.82 8.77
N PHE A 202 11.65 -7.70 7.58
CA PHE A 202 10.35 -8.28 7.25
C PHE A 202 10.52 -9.75 6.85
N ARG A 203 9.67 -10.62 7.37
CA ARG A 203 9.63 -12.03 6.96
C ARG A 203 8.34 -12.27 6.19
N PRO A 204 8.41 -12.55 4.88
CA PRO A 204 7.24 -12.92 4.12
C PRO A 204 6.55 -14.14 4.74
N ASN A 205 5.22 -14.14 4.76
CA ASN A 205 4.46 -15.28 5.25
C ASN A 205 4.77 -16.52 4.38
N PRO A 206 5.16 -17.66 4.98
CA PRO A 206 5.46 -18.88 4.24
C PRO A 206 4.34 -19.34 3.31
N LEU A 207 3.08 -19.18 3.71
CA LEU A 207 1.91 -19.52 2.87
C LEU A 207 1.83 -18.60 1.64
N THR A 208 2.14 -17.32 1.80
CA THR A 208 2.18 -16.37 0.67
C THR A 208 3.30 -16.74 -0.30
N MET A 209 4.47 -17.11 0.22
CA MET A 209 5.60 -17.55 -0.62
C MET A 209 5.30 -18.85 -1.35
N HIS A 210 4.66 -19.81 -0.67
CA HIS A 210 4.23 -21.05 -1.29
C HIS A 210 3.24 -20.80 -2.43
N PHE A 211 2.22 -19.98 -2.18
CA PHE A 211 1.25 -19.59 -3.21
C PHE A 211 1.93 -18.89 -4.39
N LEU A 212 2.81 -17.92 -4.14
CA LEU A 212 3.50 -17.18 -5.19
C LEU A 212 4.31 -18.11 -6.09
N ASN A 213 5.08 -19.03 -5.50
CA ASN A 213 5.84 -20.02 -6.24
C ASN A 213 4.94 -20.93 -7.09
N ALA A 214 3.84 -21.42 -6.52
CA ALA A 214 2.89 -22.27 -7.25
C ALA A 214 2.23 -21.50 -8.40
N TRP A 215 1.79 -20.25 -8.16
CA TRP A 215 1.19 -19.40 -9.18
C TRP A 215 2.14 -19.09 -10.34
N LEU A 216 3.39 -18.72 -10.04
CA LEU A 216 4.41 -18.48 -11.07
C LEU A 216 4.67 -19.69 -11.97
N GLY A 217 4.50 -20.90 -11.46
CA GLY A 217 4.63 -22.12 -12.24
C GLY A 217 3.51 -22.33 -13.27
N VAL A 218 2.34 -21.75 -13.06
CA VAL A 218 1.13 -22.02 -13.87
C VAL A 218 0.53 -20.79 -14.56
N MET A 219 0.99 -19.58 -14.22
CA MET A 219 0.39 -18.33 -14.70
C MET A 219 0.41 -18.16 -16.24
N HIS A 220 1.24 -18.93 -16.95
CA HIS A 220 1.30 -18.93 -18.41
C HIS A 220 0.11 -19.68 -19.05
N ALA A 221 -0.60 -20.49 -18.25
CA ALA A 221 -1.82 -21.18 -18.64
C ALA A 221 -2.88 -20.99 -17.55
N PRO A 222 -3.35 -19.74 -17.33
CA PRO A 222 -4.16 -19.38 -16.16
C PRO A 222 -5.53 -20.07 -16.13
N THR A 223 -6.04 -20.54 -17.26
CA THR A 223 -7.28 -21.31 -17.35
C THR A 223 -7.09 -22.82 -17.17
N SER A 224 -5.85 -23.29 -16.99
CA SER A 224 -5.55 -24.72 -16.77
C SER A 224 -6.17 -25.22 -15.45
N LYS A 225 -6.34 -26.53 -15.36
CA LYS A 225 -6.80 -27.16 -14.12
C LYS A 225 -5.87 -26.84 -12.95
N ASP A 226 -4.57 -26.92 -13.16
CA ASP A 226 -3.56 -26.69 -12.12
C ASP A 226 -3.64 -25.25 -11.58
N ALA A 227 -3.82 -24.25 -12.44
CA ALA A 227 -4.00 -22.86 -12.03
C ALA A 227 -5.27 -22.68 -11.19
N ARG A 228 -6.39 -23.30 -11.61
CA ARG A 228 -7.66 -23.27 -10.88
C ARG A 228 -7.53 -23.93 -9.49
N ASP A 229 -6.89 -25.09 -9.44
CA ASP A 229 -6.68 -25.83 -8.18
C ASP A 229 -5.84 -25.01 -7.18
N ILE A 230 -4.82 -24.29 -7.62
CA ILE A 230 -3.99 -23.40 -6.77
C ILE A 230 -4.82 -22.26 -6.18
N ILE A 231 -5.75 -21.69 -6.94
CA ILE A 231 -6.61 -20.58 -6.46
C ILE A 231 -7.67 -21.11 -5.50
N ILE A 232 -8.25 -22.29 -5.75
CA ILE A 232 -9.33 -22.88 -4.94
C ILE A 232 -8.78 -23.43 -3.60
N ALA A 233 -7.56 -23.92 -3.57
CA ALA A 233 -6.94 -24.53 -2.39
C ALA A 233 -6.68 -23.52 -1.24
N ARG A 234 -7.02 -22.27 -1.41
CA ARG A 234 -6.88 -21.17 -0.44
C ARG A 234 -8.19 -20.84 0.24
#